data_b16b1165559d9e422932418beb5fe660
#
_entry.id   b16b1165559d9e422932418beb5fe660
#
_cell.length_a   1.000
_cell.length_b   1.000
_cell.length_c   1.000
_cell.angle_alpha   90.00
_cell.angle_beta   90.00
_cell.angle_gamma   90.00
#
_symmetry.space_group_name_H-M   'P 1'
#
loop_
_entity.id
_entity.type
_entity.pdbx_description
1 polymer ?
#
loop_
_entity_poly.entity_id
_entity_poly.type
_entity_poly.pdbx_seq_one_letter_code
_entity_poly.pdbx_strand_id
1 'polypeptide(L)'
;MNDVSYSDKIEALILMNLDGWCVEEETQDNNSNDDYFLTDVNTVKHNKVIKRSECELFYEEALDLAYIHTNRLNIDDLSSIEANMFIRGVCKWASSNLWNKYNIRVSNEDLEDTYITSYGGLLYKEALKMLNPFINQKVFGLRQENSVECNTLWR
;
A
#
# COMPACT_ATOMS: atom_id res chain seq x y z
N MET A 1 -10.19 -18.00 10.23
CA MET A 1 -8.91 -17.38 9.99
C MET A 1 -8.94 -16.53 8.75
N ASN A 2 -8.36 -15.34 8.83
CA ASN A 2 -8.42 -14.43 7.71
C ASN A 2 -7.22 -14.64 6.80
N ASP A 3 -7.50 -14.69 5.52
CA ASP A 3 -6.44 -14.96 4.55
C ASP A 3 -5.87 -13.66 4.05
N VAL A 4 -4.61 -13.44 4.31
CA VAL A 4 -3.94 -12.22 3.87
C VAL A 4 -2.94 -12.47 2.77
N SER A 5 -2.96 -13.67 2.21
CA SER A 5 -2.00 -14.00 1.16
C SER A 5 -2.26 -13.22 -0.11
N TYR A 6 -1.24 -12.96 -0.84
CA TYR A 6 -1.38 -12.23 -2.09
C TYR A 6 -2.25 -13.05 -3.04
N SER A 7 -3.14 -12.39 -3.72
CA SER A 7 -4.06 -13.05 -4.62
C SER A 7 -4.49 -12.06 -5.70
N ASP A 8 -5.28 -12.53 -6.64
CA ASP A 8 -5.75 -11.65 -7.69
C ASP A 8 -6.60 -10.53 -7.14
N LYS A 9 -7.31 -10.80 -6.07
CA LYS A 9 -8.15 -9.80 -5.47
C LYS A 9 -7.28 -8.70 -4.89
N ILE A 10 -6.22 -9.08 -4.23
CA ILE A 10 -5.32 -8.11 -3.61
C ILE A 10 -4.61 -7.31 -4.70
N GLU A 11 -4.22 -7.98 -5.76
CA GLU A 11 -3.57 -7.30 -6.85
C GLU A 11 -4.50 -6.25 -7.42
N ALA A 12 -5.76 -6.60 -7.59
CA ALA A 12 -6.73 -5.67 -8.13
C ALA A 12 -6.92 -4.48 -7.20
N LEU A 13 -6.90 -4.72 -5.89
CA LEU A 13 -7.06 -3.64 -4.94
C LEU A 13 -5.87 -2.68 -4.98
N ILE A 14 -4.70 -3.20 -5.23
CA ILE A 14 -3.52 -2.34 -5.32
C ILE A 14 -3.60 -1.52 -6.60
N LEU A 15 -3.94 -2.17 -7.70
CA LEU A 15 -3.97 -1.48 -8.97
C LEU A 15 -5.07 -0.45 -9.07
N MET A 16 -6.12 -0.60 -8.31
CA MET A 16 -7.18 0.37 -8.39
C MET A 16 -6.73 1.73 -7.87
N ASN A 17 -5.63 1.78 -7.13
CA ASN A 17 -5.10 3.03 -6.65
C ASN A 17 -4.04 3.58 -7.61
N LEU A 18 -3.70 2.83 -8.64
CA LEU A 18 -2.63 3.22 -9.54
C LEU A 18 -3.20 3.29 -10.95
N ASP A 19 -3.72 4.44 -11.26
CA ASP A 19 -4.43 4.64 -12.51
C ASP A 19 -3.55 4.35 -13.71
N GLY A 20 -4.00 3.47 -14.55
CA GLY A 20 -3.26 3.16 -15.76
C GLY A 20 -2.17 2.11 -15.61
N TRP A 21 -1.95 1.63 -14.41
CA TRP A 21 -0.92 0.63 -14.21
C TRP A 21 -1.51 -0.77 -14.42
N CYS A 22 -0.67 -1.67 -14.84
CA CYS A 22 -1.10 -3.06 -14.96
C CYS A 22 0.07 -3.97 -14.62
N VAL A 23 -0.25 -5.22 -14.40
CA VAL A 23 0.73 -6.19 -13.99
C VAL A 23 0.96 -7.18 -15.11
N GLU A 24 2.22 -7.52 -15.33
CA GLU A 24 2.53 -8.44 -16.36
C GLU A 24 3.00 -9.75 -15.75
N GLU A 25 2.69 -10.84 -16.40
CA GLU A 25 3.09 -12.13 -15.91
C GLU A 25 4.54 -12.28 -16.20
N GLU A 26 5.22 -12.95 -15.36
CA GLU A 26 6.56 -13.08 -15.60
C GLU A 26 6.95 -14.14 -16.50
N THR A 27 6.16 -14.80 -17.10
CA THR A 27 6.53 -15.85 -17.87
C THR A 27 6.95 -15.45 -19.09
N GLN A 28 7.56 -15.46 -19.63
CA GLN A 28 7.98 -15.39 -20.79
C GLN A 28 7.55 -14.78 -21.90
N ASP A 29 7.63 -15.10 -22.90
CA ASP A 29 7.13 -14.52 -24.03
C ASP A 29 7.38 -13.15 -24.14
N ASN A 30 8.46 -12.72 -23.74
CA ASN A 30 8.78 -11.39 -23.78
C ASN A 30 8.75 -10.82 -25.11
N ASN A 31 8.99 -11.56 -26.07
CA ASN A 31 9.00 -11.05 -27.39
C ASN A 31 7.78 -10.36 -27.80
N SER A 32 6.71 -10.95 -27.57
CA SER A 32 5.48 -10.39 -28.00
C SER A 32 5.24 -9.16 -27.23
N ASN A 33 5.68 -9.13 -26.07
CA ASN A 33 5.43 -8.02 -25.23
C ASN A 33 6.00 -6.77 -25.78
N ASP A 34 7.08 -6.86 -26.40
CA ASP A 34 7.69 -5.68 -26.92
C ASP A 34 6.77 -4.93 -27.82
N ASP A 35 6.07 -5.60 -28.63
CA ASP A 35 5.20 -4.96 -29.55
C ASP A 35 4.12 -4.27 -28.81
N TYR A 36 3.62 -4.90 -27.80
CA TYR A 36 2.60 -4.34 -27.06
C TYR A 36 3.04 -3.09 -26.48
N PHE A 37 4.15 -3.02 -25.85
CA PHE A 37 4.63 -1.87 -25.21
C PHE A 37 4.67 -0.70 -26.11
N LEU A 38 5.17 -0.86 -27.30
CA LEU A 38 5.25 0.23 -28.20
C LEU A 38 3.90 0.84 -28.42
N THR A 39 2.92 0.02 -28.52
CA THR A 39 1.60 0.50 -28.78
C THR A 39 1.09 1.26 -27.59
N ASP A 40 1.27 0.70 -26.45
CA ASP A 40 0.76 1.31 -25.27
C ASP A 40 1.38 2.64 -25.00
N VAL A 41 2.62 2.74 -25.19
CA VAL A 41 3.30 3.96 -24.93
C VAL A 41 2.70 5.08 -25.71
N ASN A 42 2.26 4.80 -26.88
CA ASN A 42 1.71 5.82 -27.70
C ASN A 42 0.32 6.24 -27.27
N THR A 43 -0.41 5.34 -26.74
CA THR A 43 -1.78 5.63 -26.45
C THR A 43 -2.04 6.04 -25.01
N VAL A 44 -1.29 5.51 -24.10
CA VAL A 44 -1.58 5.77 -22.70
C VAL A 44 -0.42 6.37 -22.01
N LYS A 45 -0.46 7.60 -21.72
CA LYS A 45 0.56 8.26 -21.09
C LYS A 45 0.97 7.78 -19.78
N HIS A 46 0.12 7.47 -18.95
CA HIS A 46 0.48 7.09 -17.61
C HIS A 46 0.51 5.60 -17.38
N ASN A 47 0.48 4.86 -18.44
CA ASN A 47 0.44 3.44 -18.30
C ASN A 47 1.78 2.97 -17.81
N LYS A 48 1.81 2.08 -16.89
CA LYS A 48 3.03 1.53 -16.39
C LYS A 48 2.81 0.04 -16.20
N VAL A 49 3.79 -0.76 -16.59
CA VAL A 49 3.66 -2.20 -16.45
C VAL A 49 4.66 -2.67 -15.42
N ILE A 50 4.21 -3.37 -14.42
CA ILE A 50 5.10 -3.87 -13.39
C ILE A 50 4.97 -5.37 -13.34
N LYS A 51 5.95 -6.02 -12.75
CA LYS A 51 5.92 -7.46 -12.68
C LYS A 51 5.07 -7.89 -11.51
N ARG A 52 4.44 -9.04 -11.65
CA ARG A 52 3.59 -9.54 -10.59
C ARG A 52 4.42 -9.81 -9.33
N SER A 53 5.65 -10.29 -9.50
CA SER A 53 6.48 -10.56 -8.35
C SER A 53 6.79 -9.29 -7.59
N GLU A 54 6.90 -8.18 -8.28
CA GLU A 54 7.17 -6.92 -7.63
C GLU A 54 5.95 -6.44 -6.87
N CYS A 55 4.79 -6.59 -7.48
CA CYS A 55 3.57 -6.18 -6.82
C CYS A 55 3.39 -7.00 -5.55
N GLU A 56 3.66 -8.29 -5.64
CA GLU A 56 3.53 -9.17 -4.49
C GLU A 56 4.52 -8.79 -3.39
N LEU A 57 5.74 -8.47 -3.77
CA LEU A 57 6.75 -8.11 -2.82
C LEU A 57 6.37 -6.83 -2.07
N PHE A 58 5.86 -5.84 -2.80
CA PHE A 58 5.47 -4.59 -2.17
C PHE A 58 4.27 -4.78 -1.25
N TYR A 59 3.39 -5.70 -1.64
CA TYR A 59 2.25 -6.01 -0.79
C TYR A 59 2.73 -6.65 0.50
N GLU A 60 3.63 -7.61 0.41
CA GLU A 60 4.12 -8.31 1.59
C GLU A 60 4.85 -7.36 2.53
N GLU A 61 5.59 -6.46 1.95
CA GLU A 61 6.30 -5.49 2.72
C GLU A 61 5.33 -4.55 3.42
N ALA A 62 4.30 -4.14 2.71
CA ALA A 62 3.29 -3.26 3.31
C ALA A 62 2.52 -3.98 4.40
N LEU A 63 2.30 -5.27 4.22
CA LEU A 63 1.60 -6.06 5.23
C LEU A 63 2.43 -6.10 6.51
N ASP A 64 3.73 -6.30 6.39
CA ASP A 64 4.60 -6.33 7.56
C ASP A 64 4.60 -4.96 8.24
N LEU A 65 4.64 -3.90 7.46
CA LEU A 65 4.64 -2.58 8.02
C LEU A 65 3.31 -2.29 8.73
N ALA A 66 2.23 -2.80 8.16
CA ALA A 66 0.92 -2.61 8.77
C ALA A 66 0.83 -3.35 10.10
N TYR A 67 1.42 -4.53 10.17
CA TYR A 67 1.42 -5.28 11.43
C TYR A 67 2.23 -4.50 12.47
N ILE A 68 3.34 -3.94 12.06
CA ILE A 68 4.14 -3.16 12.98
C ILE A 68 3.38 -1.91 13.42
N HIS A 69 2.77 -1.22 12.47
CA HIS A 69 2.05 0.01 12.77
C HIS A 69 0.89 -0.24 13.72
N THR A 70 0.20 -1.35 13.55
CA THR A 70 -0.97 -1.64 14.37
C THR A 70 -0.61 -2.49 15.58
N ASN A 71 0.68 -2.82 15.70
CA ASN A 71 1.16 -3.58 16.83
C ASN A 71 0.46 -4.93 16.92
N ARG A 72 0.26 -5.59 15.78
CA ARG A 72 -0.38 -6.89 15.71
C ARG A 72 0.55 -7.87 15.05
N LEU A 73 0.38 -9.13 15.36
CA LEU A 73 1.15 -10.17 14.70
C LEU A 73 0.32 -10.82 13.61
N ASN A 74 -0.99 -10.70 13.72
CA ASN A 74 -1.88 -11.21 12.69
C ASN A 74 -3.23 -10.54 12.87
N ILE A 75 -4.17 -10.86 12.01
CA ILE A 75 -5.49 -10.25 12.10
C ILE A 75 -6.58 -11.29 12.28
N ASP A 76 -6.22 -12.42 12.86
CA ASP A 76 -7.18 -13.47 13.05
C ASP A 76 -8.29 -13.11 14.03
N ASP A 77 -8.04 -12.14 14.88
CA ASP A 77 -9.04 -11.73 15.85
C ASP A 77 -10.03 -10.72 15.27
N LEU A 78 -9.85 -10.32 14.04
CA LEU A 78 -10.78 -9.37 13.43
C LEU A 78 -11.88 -10.10 12.71
N SER A 79 -13.04 -9.48 12.61
CA SER A 79 -14.13 -10.06 11.86
C SER A 79 -13.74 -10.01 10.38
N SER A 80 -14.48 -10.69 9.53
CA SER A 80 -14.12 -10.70 8.13
C SER A 80 -14.27 -9.31 7.53
N ILE A 81 -15.21 -8.53 7.99
CA ILE A 81 -15.39 -7.18 7.47
C ILE A 81 -14.21 -6.33 7.90
N GLU A 82 -13.81 -6.44 9.15
CA GLU A 82 -12.68 -5.68 9.65
C GLU A 82 -11.39 -6.09 8.96
N ALA A 83 -11.24 -7.39 8.73
CA ALA A 83 -10.03 -7.87 8.06
C ALA A 83 -9.96 -7.33 6.65
N ASN A 84 -11.10 -7.23 5.97
CA ASN A 84 -11.11 -6.68 4.63
C ASN A 84 -10.70 -5.21 4.64
N MET A 85 -11.14 -4.47 5.63
CA MET A 85 -10.77 -3.07 5.72
C MET A 85 -9.27 -2.94 6.00
N PHE A 86 -8.75 -3.82 6.84
CA PHE A 86 -7.33 -3.81 7.15
C PHE A 86 -6.55 -4.09 5.87
N ILE A 87 -6.98 -5.08 5.10
CA ILE A 87 -6.29 -5.44 3.87
C ILE A 87 -6.33 -4.30 2.87
N ARG A 88 -7.44 -3.56 2.83
CA ARG A 88 -7.50 -2.42 1.93
C ARG A 88 -6.50 -1.35 2.33
N GLY A 89 -6.30 -1.17 3.63
CA GLY A 89 -5.30 -0.23 4.10
C GLY A 89 -3.91 -0.67 3.69
N VAL A 90 -3.64 -1.98 3.79
CA VAL A 90 -2.35 -2.52 3.39
C VAL A 90 -2.15 -2.29 1.89
N CYS A 91 -3.19 -2.50 1.10
CA CYS A 91 -3.08 -2.31 -0.34
C CYS A 91 -2.81 -0.85 -0.69
N LYS A 92 -3.39 0.08 0.03
CA LYS A 92 -3.10 1.49 -0.21
C LYS A 92 -1.65 1.80 0.12
N TRP A 93 -1.13 1.20 1.17
CA TRP A 93 0.25 1.42 1.55
C TRP A 93 1.18 0.86 0.47
N ALA A 94 0.86 -0.34 -0.03
CA ALA A 94 1.66 -0.95 -1.09
C ALA A 94 1.61 -0.07 -2.33
N SER A 95 0.44 0.48 -2.65
CA SER A 95 0.29 1.34 -3.80
C SER A 95 1.10 2.62 -3.64
N SER A 96 1.14 3.16 -2.43
CA SER A 96 1.92 4.34 -2.16
C SER A 96 3.40 4.06 -2.44
N ASN A 97 3.88 2.94 -1.95
CA ASN A 97 5.27 2.60 -2.12
C ASN A 97 5.61 2.32 -3.58
N LEU A 98 4.71 1.69 -4.29
CA LEU A 98 4.93 1.45 -5.71
C LEU A 98 4.95 2.76 -6.48
N TRP A 99 4.03 3.63 -6.17
CA TRP A 99 3.96 4.92 -6.84
C TRP A 99 5.27 5.66 -6.61
N ASN A 100 5.73 5.70 -5.39
CA ASN A 100 6.93 6.43 -5.05
C ASN A 100 8.15 5.82 -5.72
N LYS A 101 8.20 4.51 -5.80
CA LYS A 101 9.34 3.87 -6.41
C LYS A 101 9.51 4.29 -7.87
N TYR A 102 8.40 4.36 -8.59
CA TYR A 102 8.48 4.64 -10.01
C TYR A 102 8.44 6.12 -10.36
N ASN A 103 8.09 6.96 -9.42
CA ASN A 103 8.03 8.37 -9.71
C ASN A 103 9.04 9.23 -8.98
N ILE A 104 9.72 8.65 -8.03
CA ILE A 104 10.65 9.41 -7.26
C ILE A 104 11.81 9.94 -8.05
N ARG A 105 12.10 9.28 -9.13
CA ARG A 105 13.17 9.74 -9.95
C ARG A 105 12.85 11.02 -10.59
N VAL A 106 11.62 11.20 -10.91
CA VAL A 106 11.21 12.37 -11.59
C VAL A 106 11.23 13.48 -10.64
N SER A 107 11.25 13.12 -9.40
CA SER A 107 11.17 14.14 -8.45
C SER A 107 12.38 14.91 -8.24
N ASN A 108 13.24 14.95 -9.00
CA ASN A 108 14.37 15.80 -8.79
C ASN A 108 14.04 17.12 -9.37
N GLU A 109 12.93 17.20 -10.00
CA GLU A 109 12.62 18.36 -10.65
C GLU A 109 11.71 19.22 -9.94
N ASP A 110 11.96 20.00 -9.19
CA ASP A 110 11.09 20.99 -8.63
C ASP A 110 9.68 20.73 -8.35
N LEU A 111 8.90 21.49 -8.98
CA LEU A 111 7.48 21.46 -8.74
C LEU A 111 6.86 20.14 -9.00
N GLU A 112 7.27 19.52 -10.02
CA GLU A 112 6.72 18.29 -10.37
C GLU A 112 6.99 17.31 -9.31
N ASP A 113 8.12 17.42 -8.73
CA ASP A 113 8.51 16.62 -7.68
C ASP A 113 7.51 16.59 -6.60
N THR A 114 7.18 17.72 -6.12
CA THR A 114 6.26 17.90 -5.05
C THR A 114 4.93 17.28 -5.40
N TYR A 115 4.53 17.48 -6.62
CA TYR A 115 3.25 16.98 -7.02
C TYR A 115 3.19 15.48 -7.04
N ILE A 116 4.18 14.85 -7.63
CA ILE A 116 4.23 13.42 -7.71
C ILE A 116 4.34 12.82 -6.34
N THR A 117 5.16 13.41 -5.52
CA THR A 117 5.35 12.90 -4.19
C THR A 117 4.07 13.06 -3.39
N SER A 118 3.31 14.07 -3.70
CA SER A 118 2.06 14.29 -3.00
C SER A 118 1.06 13.19 -3.19
N TYR A 119 1.00 12.61 -4.37
CA TYR A 119 0.03 11.55 -4.58
C TYR A 119 0.41 10.33 -3.76
N GLY A 120 1.69 9.98 -3.74
CA GLY A 120 2.16 8.87 -2.92
C GLY A 120 1.90 9.17 -1.46
N GLY A 121 2.14 10.40 -1.06
CA GLY A 121 1.89 10.81 0.31
C GLY A 121 0.42 10.73 0.68
N LEU A 122 -0.44 11.06 -0.26
CA LEU A 122 -1.86 10.99 -0.02
C LEU A 122 -2.28 9.54 0.18
N LEU A 123 -1.80 8.64 -0.65
CA LEU A 123 -2.11 7.23 -0.51
C LEU A 123 -1.62 6.71 0.84
N TYR A 124 -0.45 7.15 1.25
CA TYR A 124 0.11 6.72 2.52
C TYR A 124 -0.76 7.22 3.68
N LYS A 125 -1.19 8.46 3.62
CA LYS A 125 -2.03 8.99 4.67
C LYS A 125 -3.36 8.26 4.72
N GLU A 126 -3.90 7.94 3.58
CA GLU A 126 -5.15 7.20 3.56
C GLU A 126 -4.97 5.80 4.12
N ALA A 127 -3.81 5.20 3.84
CA ALA A 127 -3.52 3.88 4.37
C ALA A 127 -3.50 3.93 5.89
N LEU A 128 -2.81 4.91 6.44
CA LEU A 128 -2.73 5.01 7.89
C LEU A 128 -4.09 5.28 8.51
N LYS A 129 -4.89 6.07 7.82
CA LYS A 129 -6.22 6.36 8.31
C LYS A 129 -7.06 5.10 8.37
N MET A 130 -6.89 4.21 7.42
CA MET A 130 -7.63 2.97 7.41
C MET A 130 -7.09 1.98 8.42
N LEU A 131 -5.81 2.05 8.73
CA LEU A 131 -5.20 1.11 9.65
C LEU A 131 -5.27 1.54 11.12
N ASN A 132 -5.33 2.82 11.36
CA ASN A 132 -5.36 3.30 12.74
C ASN A 132 -6.43 2.69 13.63
N PRO A 133 -7.64 2.47 13.14
CA PRO A 133 -8.66 1.88 14.00
C PRO A 133 -8.30 0.49 14.49
N PHE A 134 -7.34 -0.15 13.83
CA PHE A 134 -6.99 -1.51 14.17
C PHE A 134 -5.76 -1.63 15.06
N ILE A 135 -5.26 -0.51 15.57
CA ILE A 135 -4.12 -0.57 16.45
C ILE A 135 -4.47 -1.37 17.69
N ASN A 136 -3.60 -2.30 18.02
CA ASN A 136 -3.83 -3.18 19.13
C ASN A 136 -3.49 -2.47 20.43
N GLN A 137 -4.51 -1.98 21.08
CA GLN A 137 -4.33 -1.17 22.27
C GLN A 137 -3.88 -1.96 23.48
N LYS A 138 -4.08 -3.24 23.47
CA LYS A 138 -3.71 -4.02 24.60
C LYS A 138 -2.25 -3.96 24.93
N VAL A 139 -1.44 -3.86 23.90
CA VAL A 139 -0.02 -3.86 24.11
C VAL A 139 0.42 -2.58 24.74
N PHE A 140 -0.33 -1.52 24.57
CA PHE A 140 0.03 -0.23 25.11
C PHE A 140 -0.78 0.13 26.32
N GLY A 141 -1.50 -0.81 26.85
CA GLY A 141 -2.42 -0.52 27.92
C GLY A 141 -1.80 0.27 29.06
N LEU A 142 -0.69 -0.19 29.55
CA LEU A 142 -0.06 0.48 30.67
C LEU A 142 0.39 1.86 30.29
N ARG A 143 0.96 2.00 29.13
CA ARG A 143 1.40 3.26 28.68
C ARG A 143 0.26 4.22 28.56
N GLN A 144 -0.82 3.75 28.04
CA GLN A 144 -1.95 4.60 27.84
C GLN A 144 -2.51 5.08 29.14
N GLU A 145 -2.53 4.23 30.11
CA GLU A 145 -3.01 4.61 31.40
C GLU A 145 -2.16 5.72 31.95
N ASN A 146 -0.88 5.58 31.81
CA ASN A 146 0.01 6.60 32.33
C ASN A 146 -0.21 7.89 31.59
N SER A 147 -0.42 7.81 30.32
CA SER A 147 -0.64 9.00 29.54
C SER A 147 -1.87 9.71 29.97
N VAL A 148 -2.90 8.98 30.25
CA VAL A 148 -4.15 9.56 30.65
C VAL A 148 -3.95 10.29 31.95
N GLU A 149 -3.21 9.71 32.84
CA GLU A 149 -2.97 10.33 34.09
C GLU A 149 -2.23 11.62 33.92
N CYS A 150 -1.25 11.60 33.08
CA CYS A 150 -0.49 12.80 32.85
C CYS A 150 -1.37 13.88 32.31
N ASN A 151 -2.22 13.52 31.38
CA ASN A 151 -3.11 14.47 30.79
C ASN A 151 -4.01 15.05 31.86
N THR A 152 -4.42 14.22 32.75
CA THR A 152 -5.30 14.66 33.77
C THR A 152 -4.61 15.68 34.65
N LEU A 153 -3.36 15.43 34.92
CA LEU A 153 -2.63 16.35 35.74
C LEU A 153 -2.47 17.68 35.10
N TRP A 154 -2.36 17.69 33.79
CA TRP A 154 -2.16 18.92 33.10
C TRP A 154 -3.41 19.76 33.01
N ARG A 155 -4.53 19.17 33.13
CA ARG A 155 -5.75 19.93 33.01
C ARG A 155 -6.14 20.61 34.28
#